data_17d68ed8a01faae18f409a119dfb6208
#
_entry.id   17d68ed8a01faae18f409a119dfb6208
#
_cell.length_a   1.000
_cell.length_b   1.000
_cell.length_c   1.000
_cell.angle_alpha   90.00
_cell.angle_beta   90.00
_cell.angle_gamma   90.00
#
_symmetry.space_group_name_H-M   'P 1'
#
loop_
_entity.id
_entity.type
_entity.pdbx_description
1 polymer ?
#
loop_
_entity_poly.entity_id
_entity_poly.type
_entity_poly.pdbx_seq_one_letter_code
_entity_poly.pdbx_strand_id
1 'polypeptide(L)'
;MFPSREWLSTRLKEGKRLSIYFGIDPTGPTLHLGHVIALRKLREFQDLGHQVILLIGDFTGLVGDPTGKASTRKRLTREELHKNSNLYQEQASHFIKFSGSNPALLKYNSEWLSKMNFEDVLNLSAHMTVEQMLKRDMFEERQKAGQPIFIHEFLYPLLQGYDSVAMEVDGEIGGNDQTFNMLVGRDLLKSLKQKDKFVFAVKLLTDATGKKMGKTEGNMLTLLDSPEEMFGKVMSWTDGMILPGFELITDVPLLEIEQALAAGTNPKLLKERLAKEIVTSYHGAQAAEAAHSSFSST
;
A
#
# COMPACT_ATOMS: atom_id res chain seq x y z
N MET A 1 -8.07 4.80 10.97
CA MET A 1 -6.98 5.61 11.56
C MET A 1 -6.86 5.32 13.04
N PHE A 2 -5.66 5.18 13.58
CA PHE A 2 -5.34 4.94 14.98
C PHE A 2 -4.29 5.94 15.47
N PRO A 3 -4.32 6.42 16.75
CA PRO A 3 -5.38 6.14 17.71
C PRO A 3 -6.72 6.79 17.33
N SER A 4 -6.73 8.03 16.80
CA SER A 4 -7.93 8.71 16.31
C SER A 4 -7.59 9.85 15.35
N ARG A 5 -8.63 10.41 14.68
CA ARG A 5 -8.47 11.61 13.83
C ARG A 5 -8.08 12.84 14.66
N GLU A 6 -8.63 12.97 15.84
CA GLU A 6 -8.39 14.07 16.77
C GLU A 6 -6.94 14.07 17.23
N TRP A 7 -6.37 12.89 17.50
CA TRP A 7 -4.96 12.73 17.85
C TRP A 7 -4.04 13.25 16.73
N LEU A 8 -4.27 12.82 15.49
CA LEU A 8 -3.48 13.30 14.34
C LEU A 8 -3.68 14.80 14.13
N SER A 9 -4.92 15.30 14.20
CA SER A 9 -5.23 16.73 14.05
C SER A 9 -4.46 17.56 15.09
N THR A 10 -4.38 17.10 16.33
CA THR A 10 -3.61 17.76 17.39
C THR A 10 -2.12 17.82 17.03
N ARG A 11 -1.55 16.70 16.57
CA ARG A 11 -0.13 16.62 16.18
C ARG A 11 0.20 17.53 14.98
N LEU A 12 -0.69 17.57 13.98
CA LEU A 12 -0.52 18.49 12.84
C LEU A 12 -0.60 19.96 13.26
N LYS A 13 -1.49 20.32 14.20
CA LYS A 13 -1.61 21.69 14.75
C LYS A 13 -0.40 22.14 15.59
N GLU A 14 0.37 21.18 16.14
CA GLU A 14 1.62 21.49 16.85
C GLU A 14 2.70 22.09 15.90
N GLY A 15 2.49 22.03 14.59
CA GLY A 15 3.40 22.60 13.58
C GLY A 15 4.74 21.85 13.45
N LYS A 16 4.86 20.67 14.07
CA LYS A 16 6.06 19.85 13.96
C LYS A 16 6.08 19.10 12.64
N ARG A 17 7.26 18.99 12.05
CA ARG A 17 7.49 18.15 10.89
C ARG A 17 7.45 16.70 11.33
N LEU A 18 6.46 15.93 10.82
CA LEU A 18 6.30 14.52 11.09
C LEU A 18 7.11 13.69 10.09
N SER A 19 7.53 12.47 10.51
CA SER A 19 8.13 11.46 9.65
C SER A 19 7.14 10.33 9.42
N ILE A 20 6.79 10.05 8.16
CA ILE A 20 5.71 9.13 7.80
C ILE A 20 6.21 8.19 6.71
N TYR A 21 5.92 6.90 6.83
CA TYR A 21 6.36 5.93 5.84
C TYR A 21 5.23 5.07 5.25
N PHE A 22 5.53 4.55 4.08
CA PHE A 22 4.79 3.47 3.43
C PHE A 22 5.79 2.39 3.02
N GLY A 23 5.55 1.15 3.48
CA GLY A 23 6.39 -0.01 3.21
C GLY A 23 5.82 -0.89 2.11
N ILE A 24 6.70 -1.39 1.23
CA ILE A 24 6.34 -2.29 0.13
C ILE A 24 7.35 -3.42 0.02
N ASP A 25 6.88 -4.67 0.17
CA ASP A 25 7.68 -5.85 -0.15
C ASP A 25 7.76 -6.03 -1.68
N PRO A 26 8.96 -6.15 -2.25
CA PRO A 26 9.13 -6.26 -3.70
C PRO A 26 8.80 -7.67 -4.22
N THR A 27 7.54 -8.08 -4.09
CA THR A 27 7.04 -9.40 -4.51
C THR A 27 6.85 -9.54 -6.02
N GLY A 28 7.15 -8.51 -6.79
CA GLY A 28 7.17 -8.47 -8.26
C GLY A 28 7.72 -7.14 -8.75
N PRO A 29 8.03 -7.00 -10.04
CA PRO A 29 8.78 -5.87 -10.58
C PRO A 29 7.94 -4.59 -10.74
N THR A 30 6.62 -4.68 -10.53
CA THR A 30 5.71 -3.56 -10.79
C THR A 30 4.92 -3.15 -9.56
N LEU A 31 4.77 -1.84 -9.37
CA LEU A 31 3.74 -1.27 -8.54
C LEU A 31 2.39 -1.38 -9.27
N HIS A 32 1.30 -1.32 -8.52
CA HIS A 32 -0.07 -1.40 -9.04
C HIS A 32 -0.98 -0.40 -8.31
N LEU A 33 -2.20 -0.21 -8.80
CA LEU A 33 -3.14 0.78 -8.25
C LEU A 33 -3.34 0.70 -6.73
N GLY A 34 -3.28 -0.49 -6.14
CA GLY A 34 -3.35 -0.62 -4.67
C GLY A 34 -2.22 0.10 -3.94
N HIS A 35 -1.02 0.16 -4.51
CA HIS A 35 0.11 0.94 -3.96
C HIS A 35 -0.10 2.44 -4.17
N VAL A 36 -0.71 2.83 -5.28
CA VAL A 36 -0.97 4.22 -5.63
C VAL A 36 -1.83 4.93 -4.60
N ILE A 37 -2.85 4.25 -4.07
CA ILE A 37 -3.73 4.82 -3.04
C ILE A 37 -2.89 5.28 -1.83
N ALA A 38 -1.96 4.45 -1.38
CA ALA A 38 -1.07 4.79 -0.26
C ALA A 38 -0.03 5.87 -0.65
N LEU A 39 0.53 5.81 -1.87
CA LEU A 39 1.48 6.81 -2.38
C LEU A 39 0.81 8.20 -2.52
N ARG A 40 -0.43 8.26 -3.00
CA ARG A 40 -1.21 9.52 -3.05
C ARG A 40 -1.40 10.11 -1.65
N LYS A 41 -1.75 9.28 -0.66
CA LYS A 41 -1.87 9.71 0.72
C LYS A 41 -0.53 10.18 1.29
N LEU A 42 0.57 9.48 0.97
CA LEU A 42 1.91 9.88 1.36
C LEU A 42 2.29 11.24 0.73
N ARG A 43 1.89 11.47 -0.52
CA ARG A 43 2.08 12.75 -1.21
C ARG A 43 1.40 13.92 -0.52
N GLU A 44 0.16 13.75 -0.05
CA GLU A 44 -0.54 14.80 0.71
C GLU A 44 0.28 15.27 1.92
N PHE A 45 0.89 14.32 2.66
CA PHE A 45 1.79 14.66 3.78
C PHE A 45 3.08 15.35 3.29
N GLN A 46 3.63 14.93 2.15
CA GLN A 46 4.80 15.58 1.56
C GLN A 46 4.52 17.03 1.18
N ASP A 47 3.38 17.29 0.55
CA ASP A 47 2.97 18.65 0.14
C ASP A 47 2.66 19.56 1.34
N LEU A 48 2.27 18.98 2.49
CA LEU A 48 2.16 19.68 3.77
C LEU A 48 3.51 19.94 4.47
N GLY A 49 4.63 19.54 3.86
CA GLY A 49 5.99 19.77 4.39
C GLY A 49 6.51 18.69 5.32
N HIS A 50 5.78 17.59 5.51
CA HIS A 50 6.22 16.45 6.34
C HIS A 50 7.27 15.61 5.60
N GLN A 51 8.15 14.93 6.37
CA GLN A 51 9.09 13.96 5.82
C GLN A 51 8.35 12.68 5.46
N VAL A 52 8.46 12.26 4.20
CA VAL A 52 7.89 11.00 3.75
C VAL A 52 8.98 10.01 3.37
N ILE A 53 8.72 8.72 3.62
CA ILE A 53 9.66 7.63 3.40
C ILE A 53 8.93 6.55 2.58
N LEU A 54 9.53 6.16 1.46
CA LEU A 54 9.22 4.91 0.79
C LEU A 54 10.17 3.85 1.32
N LEU A 55 9.63 2.85 2.01
CA LEU A 55 10.39 1.74 2.56
C LEU A 55 10.27 0.52 1.66
N ILE A 56 11.39 -0.01 1.22
CA ILE A 56 11.45 -1.29 0.50
C ILE A 56 11.68 -2.41 1.51
N GLY A 57 10.73 -3.34 1.56
CA GLY A 57 10.78 -4.54 2.40
C GLY A 57 11.63 -5.65 1.78
N ASP A 58 12.91 -5.37 1.53
CA ASP A 58 13.83 -6.33 0.90
C ASP A 58 14.29 -7.44 1.87
N PHE A 59 14.10 -7.25 3.17
CA PHE A 59 14.28 -8.29 4.17
C PHE A 59 12.94 -8.99 4.50
N THR A 60 11.89 -8.24 4.77
CA THR A 60 10.55 -8.80 5.06
C THR A 60 10.02 -9.63 3.90
N GLY A 61 10.35 -9.26 2.66
CA GLY A 61 10.04 -10.03 1.47
C GLY A 61 10.65 -11.45 1.44
N LEU A 62 11.75 -11.72 2.18
CA LEU A 62 12.30 -13.07 2.35
C LEU A 62 11.37 -13.98 3.17
N VAL A 63 10.68 -13.40 4.13
CA VAL A 63 9.68 -14.10 4.96
C VAL A 63 8.38 -14.25 4.19
N GLY A 64 7.91 -13.15 3.60
CA GLY A 64 6.64 -13.04 2.89
C GLY A 64 5.46 -12.81 3.84
N ASP A 65 4.70 -11.77 3.55
CA ASP A 65 3.51 -11.41 4.34
C ASP A 65 2.43 -12.51 4.26
N PRO A 66 2.02 -13.11 5.40
CA PRO A 66 0.96 -14.11 5.43
C PRO A 66 -0.45 -13.51 5.28
N THR A 67 -0.61 -12.20 5.36
CA THR A 67 -1.91 -11.52 5.38
C THR A 67 -2.78 -11.86 4.17
N GLY A 68 -4.00 -12.33 4.43
CA GLY A 68 -4.98 -12.68 3.40
C GLY A 68 -4.57 -13.85 2.50
N LYS A 69 -3.75 -14.79 2.98
CA LYS A 69 -3.30 -15.96 2.22
C LYS A 69 -3.80 -17.28 2.83
N ALA A 70 -4.47 -18.06 1.99
CA ALA A 70 -4.92 -19.40 2.35
C ALA A 70 -3.77 -20.43 2.40
N SER A 71 -2.58 -20.09 1.90
CA SER A 71 -1.39 -20.96 1.89
C SER A 71 -0.12 -20.14 2.08
N THR A 72 0.96 -20.80 2.51
CA THR A 72 2.28 -20.19 2.64
C THR A 72 2.78 -19.68 1.28
N ARG A 73 3.32 -18.45 1.26
CA ARG A 73 3.95 -17.88 0.05
C ARG A 73 5.23 -18.64 -0.32
N LYS A 74 5.49 -18.75 -1.63
CA LYS A 74 6.83 -19.11 -2.12
C LYS A 74 7.81 -18.04 -1.66
N ARG A 75 8.88 -18.46 -0.99
CA ARG A 75 9.94 -17.56 -0.56
C ARG A 75 10.73 -17.06 -1.77
N LEU A 76 11.02 -15.76 -1.79
CA LEU A 76 11.88 -15.14 -2.79
C LEU A 76 13.32 -15.07 -2.28
N THR A 77 14.28 -15.07 -3.20
CA THR A 77 15.70 -14.84 -2.87
C THR A 77 15.99 -13.34 -2.76
N ARG A 78 17.13 -12.99 -2.18
CA ARG A 78 17.58 -11.58 -2.12
C ARG A 78 17.77 -10.99 -3.51
N GLU A 79 18.29 -11.75 -4.44
CA GLU A 79 18.51 -11.35 -5.84
C GLU A 79 17.16 -11.06 -6.54
N GLU A 80 16.17 -11.92 -6.33
CA GLU A 80 14.81 -11.70 -6.88
C GLU A 80 14.19 -10.43 -6.30
N LEU A 81 14.27 -10.22 -4.98
CA LEU A 81 13.75 -9.03 -4.31
C LEU A 81 14.44 -7.75 -4.80
N HIS A 82 15.78 -7.78 -4.91
CA HIS A 82 16.55 -6.65 -5.41
C HIS A 82 16.18 -6.33 -6.88
N LYS A 83 16.12 -7.35 -7.74
CA LYS A 83 15.69 -7.19 -9.12
C LYS A 83 14.29 -6.58 -9.23
N ASN A 84 13.36 -7.05 -8.41
CA ASN A 84 11.99 -6.56 -8.41
C ASN A 84 11.91 -5.09 -7.97
N SER A 85 12.71 -4.66 -6.99
CA SER A 85 12.65 -3.29 -6.43
C SER A 85 13.36 -2.23 -7.27
N ASN A 86 14.17 -2.61 -8.26
CA ASN A 86 15.00 -1.69 -9.03
C ASN A 86 14.23 -0.51 -9.65
N LEU A 87 12.99 -0.73 -10.07
CA LEU A 87 12.15 0.30 -10.69
C LEU A 87 11.13 0.93 -9.74
N TYR A 88 11.11 0.56 -8.45
CA TYR A 88 10.08 1.05 -7.53
C TYR A 88 10.18 2.54 -7.25
N GLN A 89 11.40 3.07 -7.13
CA GLN A 89 11.60 4.51 -6.96
C GLN A 89 11.11 5.29 -8.19
N GLU A 90 11.45 4.84 -9.38
CA GLU A 90 11.01 5.46 -10.64
C GLU A 90 9.49 5.44 -10.74
N GLN A 91 8.85 4.28 -10.55
CA GLN A 91 7.40 4.15 -10.57
C GLN A 91 6.73 5.02 -9.50
N ALA A 92 7.26 5.08 -8.28
CA ALA A 92 6.73 5.91 -7.20
C ALA A 92 6.93 7.41 -7.45
N SER A 93 7.90 7.81 -8.29
CA SER A 93 8.20 9.22 -8.59
C SER A 93 7.06 9.93 -9.34
N HIS A 94 6.15 9.18 -9.95
CA HIS A 94 4.91 9.74 -10.49
C HIS A 94 4.00 10.34 -9.40
N PHE A 95 4.15 9.91 -8.15
CA PHE A 95 3.29 10.33 -7.02
C PHE A 95 4.03 11.15 -5.98
N ILE A 96 5.23 10.74 -5.57
CA ILE A 96 6.02 11.41 -4.53
C ILE A 96 7.33 11.94 -5.13
N LYS A 97 7.79 13.08 -4.65
CA LYS A 97 9.00 13.73 -5.16
C LYS A 97 10.22 13.25 -4.39
N PHE A 98 11.21 12.69 -5.09
CA PHE A 98 12.51 12.30 -4.54
C PHE A 98 13.60 13.38 -4.70
N SER A 99 13.23 14.59 -5.15
CA SER A 99 14.11 15.74 -5.31
C SER A 99 13.40 17.03 -4.89
N GLY A 100 14.12 18.16 -4.88
CA GLY A 100 13.58 19.45 -4.51
C GLY A 100 13.75 19.78 -3.02
N SER A 101 12.94 20.68 -2.48
CA SER A 101 13.09 21.22 -1.12
C SER A 101 12.66 20.27 -0.01
N ASN A 102 11.75 19.34 -0.30
CA ASN A 102 11.27 18.31 0.64
C ASN A 102 11.25 16.94 -0.01
N PRO A 103 12.44 16.33 -0.31
CA PRO A 103 12.50 15.06 -1.01
C PRO A 103 12.03 13.91 -0.11
N ALA A 104 11.33 12.94 -0.71
CA ALA A 104 11.05 11.66 -0.10
C ALA A 104 12.37 10.89 0.12
N LEU A 105 12.44 10.13 1.21
CA LEU A 105 13.54 9.21 1.43
C LEU A 105 13.18 7.83 0.90
N LEU A 106 14.15 7.16 0.27
CA LEU A 106 14.09 5.74 -0.05
C LEU A 106 14.92 5.00 0.99
N LYS A 107 14.35 3.98 1.64
CA LYS A 107 15.03 3.14 2.63
C LYS A 107 14.76 1.67 2.36
N TYR A 108 15.66 0.82 2.84
CA TYR A 108 15.58 -0.63 2.74
C TYR A 108 15.61 -1.24 4.14
N ASN A 109 14.66 -2.10 4.48
CA ASN A 109 14.63 -2.64 5.84
C ASN A 109 15.73 -3.66 6.13
N SER A 110 16.44 -4.14 5.13
CA SER A 110 17.69 -4.88 5.32
C SER A 110 18.78 -4.05 6.03
N GLU A 111 18.72 -2.71 5.99
CA GLU A 111 19.69 -1.83 6.66
C GLU A 111 19.77 -2.06 8.18
N TRP A 112 18.67 -2.49 8.79
CA TRP A 112 18.60 -2.82 10.23
C TRP A 112 18.27 -4.28 10.49
N LEU A 113 17.33 -4.91 9.77
CA LEU A 113 16.92 -6.28 10.03
C LEU A 113 18.03 -7.30 9.77
N SER A 114 18.90 -7.07 8.79
CA SER A 114 20.03 -7.97 8.53
C SER A 114 21.14 -7.92 9.59
N LYS A 115 21.11 -6.92 10.46
CA LYS A 115 22.09 -6.75 11.56
C LYS A 115 21.60 -7.33 12.88
N MET A 116 20.32 -7.70 12.95
CA MET A 116 19.78 -8.34 14.16
C MET A 116 20.43 -9.69 14.37
N ASN A 117 20.91 -9.90 15.59
CA ASN A 117 21.38 -11.22 16.02
C ASN A 117 20.23 -12.05 16.60
N PHE A 118 20.50 -13.29 17.00
CA PHE A 118 19.45 -14.17 17.49
C PHE A 118 18.83 -13.71 18.81
N GLU A 119 19.60 -13.06 19.69
CA GLU A 119 19.10 -12.47 20.93
C GLU A 119 18.13 -11.31 20.65
N ASP A 120 18.42 -10.47 19.67
CA ASP A 120 17.51 -9.39 19.23
C ASP A 120 16.17 -9.97 18.77
N VAL A 121 16.20 -11.07 18.00
CA VAL A 121 14.98 -11.75 17.51
C VAL A 121 14.19 -12.36 18.66
N LEU A 122 14.85 -12.99 19.64
CA LEU A 122 14.19 -13.52 20.83
C LEU A 122 13.51 -12.39 21.64
N ASN A 123 14.21 -11.29 21.89
CA ASN A 123 13.67 -10.13 22.59
C ASN A 123 12.47 -9.53 21.84
N LEU A 124 12.56 -9.40 20.52
CA LEU A 124 11.45 -8.92 19.70
C LEU A 124 10.25 -9.87 19.76
N SER A 125 10.49 -11.18 19.71
CA SER A 125 9.44 -12.21 19.75
C SER A 125 8.67 -12.24 21.08
N ALA A 126 9.29 -11.81 22.17
CA ALA A 126 8.66 -11.74 23.49
C ALA A 126 7.54 -10.67 23.61
N HIS A 127 7.39 -9.81 22.60
CA HIS A 127 6.34 -8.77 22.59
C HIS A 127 5.02 -9.27 22.00
N MET A 128 4.93 -10.53 21.55
CA MET A 128 3.72 -11.07 20.93
C MET A 128 3.47 -12.50 21.42
N THR A 129 2.21 -12.81 21.75
CA THR A 129 1.84 -14.17 22.13
C THR A 129 1.36 -14.99 20.94
N VAL A 130 1.45 -16.33 21.06
CA VAL A 130 0.95 -17.25 20.04
C VAL A 130 -0.57 -17.09 19.83
N GLU A 131 -1.31 -16.86 20.92
CA GLU A 131 -2.77 -16.68 20.86
C GLU A 131 -3.14 -15.41 20.08
N GLN A 132 -2.37 -14.32 20.24
CA GLN A 132 -2.58 -13.09 19.45
C GLN A 132 -2.37 -13.33 17.96
N MET A 133 -1.34 -14.11 17.60
CA MET A 133 -1.08 -14.48 16.21
C MET A 133 -2.17 -15.38 15.64
N LEU A 134 -2.55 -16.42 16.36
CA LEU A 134 -3.54 -17.40 15.90
C LEU A 134 -4.97 -16.86 15.75
N LYS A 135 -5.29 -15.72 16.39
CA LYS A 135 -6.57 -15.00 16.21
C LYS A 135 -6.67 -14.23 14.90
N ARG A 136 -5.65 -14.23 14.05
CA ARG A 136 -5.73 -13.60 12.74
C ARG A 136 -6.52 -14.50 11.79
N ASP A 137 -7.45 -13.91 11.05
CA ASP A 137 -8.40 -14.61 10.18
C ASP A 137 -7.73 -15.68 9.31
N MET A 138 -6.62 -15.34 8.64
CA MET A 138 -5.92 -16.27 7.75
C MET A 138 -5.30 -17.47 8.49
N PHE A 139 -4.89 -17.30 9.74
CA PHE A 139 -4.38 -18.42 10.52
C PHE A 139 -5.51 -19.28 11.06
N GLU A 140 -6.63 -18.68 11.49
CA GLU A 140 -7.82 -19.42 11.87
C GLU A 140 -8.39 -20.24 10.70
N GLU A 141 -8.47 -19.66 9.51
CA GLU A 141 -8.93 -20.35 8.30
C GLU A 141 -8.02 -21.53 7.96
N ARG A 142 -6.70 -21.34 8.01
CA ARG A 142 -5.71 -22.40 7.74
C ARG A 142 -5.76 -23.50 8.78
N GLN A 143 -5.94 -23.18 10.07
CA GLN A 143 -6.15 -24.18 11.12
C GLN A 143 -7.40 -25.04 10.87
N LYS A 144 -8.54 -24.38 10.56
CA LYS A 144 -9.79 -25.05 10.21
C LYS A 144 -9.65 -25.95 8.98
N ALA A 145 -8.84 -25.54 8.01
CA ALA A 145 -8.57 -26.29 6.78
C ALA A 145 -7.46 -27.34 6.92
N GLY A 146 -6.86 -27.52 8.11
CA GLY A 146 -5.73 -28.44 8.32
C GLY A 146 -4.46 -28.06 7.55
N GLN A 147 -4.32 -26.81 7.17
CA GLN A 147 -3.17 -26.29 6.43
C GLN A 147 -2.02 -25.88 7.39
N PRO A 148 -0.76 -26.14 7.03
CA PRO A 148 0.36 -25.84 7.91
C PRO A 148 0.54 -24.33 8.10
N ILE A 149 0.92 -23.94 9.32
CA ILE A 149 1.36 -22.59 9.69
C ILE A 149 2.81 -22.70 10.14
N PHE A 150 3.70 -21.93 9.50
CA PHE A 150 5.13 -22.01 9.80
C PHE A 150 5.56 -20.91 10.76
N ILE A 151 6.50 -21.18 11.66
CA ILE A 151 6.98 -20.26 12.69
C ILE A 151 7.47 -18.93 12.12
N HIS A 152 8.15 -18.95 10.96
CA HIS A 152 8.65 -17.72 10.33
C HIS A 152 7.53 -16.74 9.94
N GLU A 153 6.30 -17.24 9.69
CA GLU A 153 5.16 -16.40 9.36
C GLU A 153 4.72 -15.54 10.57
N PHE A 154 4.96 -16.00 11.79
CA PHE A 154 4.72 -15.22 13.01
C PHE A 154 5.74 -14.10 13.20
N LEU A 155 6.92 -14.20 12.61
CA LEU A 155 7.94 -13.15 12.68
C LEU A 155 7.59 -11.96 11.77
N TYR A 156 6.82 -12.16 10.70
CA TYR A 156 6.55 -11.09 9.73
C TYR A 156 5.96 -9.81 10.37
N PRO A 157 4.89 -9.86 11.18
CA PRO A 157 4.35 -8.66 11.82
C PRO A 157 5.33 -7.97 12.75
N LEU A 158 6.20 -8.73 13.42
CA LEU A 158 7.23 -8.20 14.30
C LEU A 158 8.34 -7.49 13.52
N LEU A 159 8.77 -8.05 12.39
CA LEU A 159 9.78 -7.47 11.52
C LEU A 159 9.28 -6.17 10.88
N GLN A 160 8.06 -6.17 10.32
CA GLN A 160 7.41 -4.95 9.83
C GLN A 160 7.22 -3.93 10.96
N GLY A 161 6.81 -4.40 12.14
CA GLY A 161 6.66 -3.54 13.30
C GLY A 161 7.97 -2.88 13.74
N TYR A 162 9.08 -3.61 13.67
CA TYR A 162 10.40 -3.10 14.01
C TYR A 162 10.91 -2.03 13.04
N ASP A 163 10.43 -1.98 11.80
CA ASP A 163 10.71 -0.89 10.86
C ASP A 163 10.35 0.47 11.46
N SER A 164 9.22 0.55 12.17
CA SER A 164 8.81 1.77 12.88
C SER A 164 9.76 2.14 14.02
N VAL A 165 10.28 1.14 14.73
CA VAL A 165 11.24 1.31 15.83
C VAL A 165 12.58 1.78 15.30
N ALA A 166 13.09 1.15 14.24
CA ALA A 166 14.37 1.46 13.63
C ALA A 166 14.40 2.87 13.03
N MET A 167 13.29 3.28 12.42
CA MET A 167 13.17 4.62 11.80
C MET A 167 12.65 5.70 12.77
N GLU A 168 12.14 5.32 13.94
CA GLU A 168 11.53 6.24 14.93
C GLU A 168 10.49 7.19 14.30
N VAL A 169 9.62 6.67 13.44
CA VAL A 169 8.63 7.42 12.68
C VAL A 169 7.45 7.91 13.53
N ASP A 170 6.72 8.91 13.01
CA ASP A 170 5.51 9.45 13.63
C ASP A 170 4.24 8.86 13.03
N GLY A 171 4.33 8.22 11.87
CA GLY A 171 3.17 7.62 11.19
C GLY A 171 3.52 6.54 10.19
N GLU A 172 2.56 5.65 9.98
CA GLU A 172 2.60 4.60 8.97
C GLU A 172 1.31 4.59 8.16
N ILE A 173 1.45 4.53 6.83
CA ILE A 173 0.35 4.39 5.89
C ILE A 173 0.40 2.99 5.30
N GLY A 174 -0.73 2.34 5.18
CA GLY A 174 -0.85 1.02 4.54
C GLY A 174 -2.28 0.68 4.20
N GLY A 175 -2.50 -0.41 3.45
CA GLY A 175 -3.84 -0.93 3.21
C GLY A 175 -4.53 -1.35 4.51
N ASN A 176 -5.85 -1.37 4.53
CA ASN A 176 -6.60 -1.79 5.73
C ASN A 176 -6.33 -3.26 6.09
N ASP A 177 -5.90 -4.09 5.15
CA ASP A 177 -5.43 -5.46 5.38
C ASP A 177 -4.12 -5.52 6.20
N GLN A 178 -3.35 -4.43 6.23
CA GLN A 178 -2.11 -4.29 6.99
C GLN A 178 -2.30 -3.74 8.41
N THR A 179 -3.55 -3.45 8.81
CA THR A 179 -3.85 -2.79 10.08
C THR A 179 -3.23 -3.50 11.28
N PHE A 180 -3.31 -4.83 11.34
CA PHE A 180 -2.70 -5.60 12.42
C PHE A 180 -1.19 -5.38 12.49
N ASN A 181 -0.48 -5.54 11.36
CA ASN A 181 0.98 -5.39 11.31
C ASN A 181 1.41 -3.96 11.69
N MET A 182 0.68 -2.95 11.21
CA MET A 182 0.93 -1.55 11.54
C MET A 182 0.72 -1.24 13.02
N LEU A 183 -0.29 -1.87 13.66
CA LEU A 183 -0.53 -1.73 15.09
C LEU A 183 0.54 -2.42 15.93
N VAL A 184 1.03 -3.59 15.51
CA VAL A 184 2.22 -4.22 16.13
C VAL A 184 3.38 -3.24 16.14
N GLY A 185 3.63 -2.53 15.02
CA GLY A 185 4.68 -1.51 14.96
C GLY A 185 4.44 -0.34 15.90
N ARG A 186 3.19 0.07 16.11
CA ARG A 186 2.84 1.11 17.07
C ARG A 186 3.13 0.66 18.52
N ASP A 187 2.76 -0.57 18.85
CA ASP A 187 2.95 -1.13 20.19
C ASP A 187 4.45 -1.35 20.50
N LEU A 188 5.22 -1.85 19.53
CA LEU A 188 6.67 -2.00 19.65
C LEU A 188 7.37 -0.65 19.83
N LEU A 189 7.02 0.36 19.02
CA LEU A 189 7.59 1.70 19.13
C LEU A 189 7.30 2.32 20.50
N LYS A 190 6.09 2.15 21.01
CA LYS A 190 5.69 2.63 22.33
C LYS A 190 6.44 1.90 23.44
N SER A 191 6.58 0.59 23.34
CA SER A 191 7.28 -0.24 24.35
C SER A 191 8.78 0.03 24.38
N LEU A 192 9.43 0.07 23.21
CA LEU A 192 10.88 0.11 23.08
C LEU A 192 11.45 1.54 23.08
N LYS A 193 10.67 2.54 22.63
CA LYS A 193 11.13 3.93 22.45
C LYS A 193 10.27 4.95 23.22
N GLN A 194 9.21 4.52 23.90
CA GLN A 194 8.24 5.41 24.57
C GLN A 194 7.65 6.48 23.63
N LYS A 195 7.63 6.17 22.35
CA LYS A 195 7.09 7.02 21.28
C LYS A 195 5.83 6.40 20.70
N ASP A 196 4.79 7.21 20.51
CA ASP A 196 3.57 6.78 19.84
C ASP A 196 3.56 7.27 18.38
N LYS A 197 2.98 6.47 17.49
CA LYS A 197 2.77 6.81 16.07
C LYS A 197 1.30 6.68 15.69
N PHE A 198 0.89 7.38 14.65
CA PHE A 198 -0.40 7.09 14.03
C PHE A 198 -0.30 5.98 12.97
N VAL A 199 -1.41 5.29 12.79
CA VAL A 199 -1.61 4.31 11.72
C VAL A 199 -2.74 4.80 10.84
N PHE A 200 -2.47 4.96 9.55
CA PHE A 200 -3.45 5.38 8.55
C PHE A 200 -3.73 4.23 7.59
N ALA A 201 -4.81 3.48 7.87
CA ALA A 201 -5.27 2.42 6.99
C ALA A 201 -6.09 3.03 5.83
N VAL A 202 -5.60 2.87 4.60
CA VAL A 202 -6.33 3.27 3.39
C VAL A 202 -7.26 2.14 2.93
N LYS A 203 -8.36 2.51 2.28
CA LYS A 203 -9.26 1.54 1.66
C LYS A 203 -8.50 0.75 0.57
N LEU A 204 -8.83 -0.53 0.44
CA LEU A 204 -8.36 -1.32 -0.69
C LEU A 204 -9.28 -1.10 -1.89
N LEU A 205 -8.70 -1.13 -3.08
CA LEU A 205 -9.47 -1.20 -4.30
C LEU A 205 -9.99 -2.63 -4.46
N THR A 206 -11.29 -2.80 -4.22
CA THR A 206 -11.99 -4.07 -4.35
C THR A 206 -13.03 -3.97 -5.45
N ASP A 207 -13.31 -5.10 -6.11
CA ASP A 207 -14.45 -5.16 -7.03
C ASP A 207 -15.80 -5.10 -6.29
N ALA A 208 -16.90 -5.09 -7.06
CA ALA A 208 -18.24 -5.02 -6.50
C ALA A 208 -18.62 -6.20 -5.58
N THR A 209 -17.86 -7.30 -5.62
CA THR A 209 -18.05 -8.47 -4.75
C THR A 209 -17.22 -8.37 -3.48
N GLY A 210 -16.44 -7.30 -3.31
CA GLY A 210 -15.49 -7.13 -2.20
C GLY A 210 -14.15 -7.84 -2.43
N LYS A 211 -13.94 -8.45 -3.58
CA LYS A 211 -12.69 -9.14 -3.91
C LYS A 211 -11.61 -8.13 -4.29
N LYS A 212 -10.46 -8.24 -3.64
CA LYS A 212 -9.30 -7.37 -3.87
C LYS A 212 -8.81 -7.50 -5.32
N MET A 213 -8.61 -6.36 -5.99
CA MET A 213 -7.93 -6.36 -7.29
C MET A 213 -6.46 -6.77 -7.09
N GLY A 214 -6.01 -7.77 -7.83
CA GLY A 214 -4.68 -8.32 -7.62
C GLY A 214 -4.19 -9.22 -8.74
N LYS A 215 -2.91 -9.65 -8.62
CA LYS A 215 -2.20 -10.47 -9.62
C LYS A 215 -2.93 -11.75 -10.01
N THR A 216 -3.61 -12.38 -9.07
CA THR A 216 -4.27 -13.69 -9.25
C THR A 216 -5.51 -13.61 -10.17
N GLU A 217 -6.06 -12.43 -10.35
CA GLU A 217 -7.33 -12.23 -11.07
C GLU A 217 -7.15 -11.77 -12.53
N GLY A 218 -5.92 -11.50 -12.96
CA GLY A 218 -5.63 -11.03 -14.31
C GLY A 218 -6.08 -9.60 -14.64
N ASN A 219 -6.77 -8.94 -13.70
CA ASN A 219 -7.32 -7.58 -13.87
C ASN A 219 -6.48 -6.50 -13.18
N MET A 220 -5.28 -6.83 -12.75
CA MET A 220 -4.38 -5.90 -12.08
C MET A 220 -3.87 -4.84 -13.07
N LEU A 221 -4.15 -3.58 -12.76
CA LEU A 221 -3.56 -2.45 -13.46
C LEU A 221 -2.23 -2.12 -12.82
N THR A 222 -1.15 -2.18 -13.62
CA THR A 222 0.21 -1.93 -13.19
C THR A 222 0.73 -0.59 -13.71
N LEU A 223 1.75 -0.03 -13.07
CA LEU A 223 2.36 1.23 -13.50
C LEU A 223 3.26 1.07 -14.75
N LEU A 224 3.47 -0.15 -15.22
CA LEU A 224 4.19 -0.45 -16.46
C LEU A 224 3.26 -0.77 -17.64
N ASP A 225 1.94 -0.77 -17.43
CA ASP A 225 0.99 -0.94 -18.53
C ASP A 225 1.09 0.25 -19.49
N SER A 226 0.96 0.00 -20.80
CA SER A 226 0.85 1.08 -21.79
C SER A 226 -0.43 1.90 -21.59
N PRO A 227 -0.52 3.13 -22.12
CA PRO A 227 -1.75 3.93 -22.03
C PRO A 227 -3.00 3.19 -22.51
N GLU A 228 -2.90 2.43 -23.61
CA GLU A 228 -3.99 1.66 -24.21
C GLU A 228 -4.39 0.47 -23.34
N GLU A 229 -3.39 -0.28 -22.79
CA GLU A 229 -3.64 -1.39 -21.89
C GLU A 229 -4.29 -0.89 -20.60
N MET A 230 -3.77 0.21 -20.03
CA MET A 230 -4.31 0.82 -18.82
C MET A 230 -5.76 1.28 -19.03
N PHE A 231 -6.04 1.96 -20.16
CA PHE A 231 -7.37 2.40 -20.53
C PHE A 231 -8.33 1.21 -20.68
N GLY A 232 -7.95 0.20 -21.47
CA GLY A 232 -8.75 -1.00 -21.72
C GLY A 232 -9.07 -1.78 -20.44
N LYS A 233 -8.09 -1.91 -19.52
CA LYS A 233 -8.29 -2.56 -18.22
C LYS A 233 -9.34 -1.82 -17.37
N VAL A 234 -9.31 -0.48 -17.32
CA VAL A 234 -10.32 0.31 -16.59
C VAL A 234 -11.70 0.15 -17.22
N MET A 235 -11.78 0.16 -18.56
CA MET A 235 -13.04 -0.06 -19.26
C MET A 235 -13.65 -1.44 -19.02
N SER A 236 -12.82 -2.45 -18.71
CA SER A 236 -13.28 -3.80 -18.36
C SER A 236 -13.84 -3.93 -16.94
N TRP A 237 -13.65 -2.93 -16.09
CA TRP A 237 -14.18 -2.95 -14.73
C TRP A 237 -15.70 -2.96 -14.72
N THR A 238 -16.28 -3.58 -13.70
CA THR A 238 -17.73 -3.51 -13.47
C THR A 238 -18.16 -2.09 -13.09
N ASP A 239 -19.42 -1.76 -13.33
CA ASP A 239 -19.94 -0.41 -13.01
C ASP A 239 -19.85 -0.06 -11.53
N GLY A 240 -19.90 -1.08 -10.63
CA GLY A 240 -19.67 -0.91 -9.18
C GLY A 240 -18.28 -0.39 -8.81
N MET A 241 -17.31 -0.43 -9.74
CA MET A 241 -15.96 0.10 -9.55
C MET A 241 -15.84 1.60 -9.86
N ILE A 242 -16.86 2.23 -10.43
CA ILE A 242 -16.79 3.66 -10.84
C ILE A 242 -16.53 4.53 -9.61
N LEU A 243 -17.40 4.48 -8.60
CA LEU A 243 -17.23 5.31 -7.40
C LEU A 243 -15.92 5.01 -6.64
N PRO A 244 -15.58 3.75 -6.32
CA PRO A 244 -14.30 3.43 -5.70
C PRO A 244 -13.09 3.90 -6.52
N GLY A 245 -13.15 3.78 -7.85
CA GLY A 245 -12.09 4.25 -8.74
C GLY A 245 -11.86 5.75 -8.63
N PHE A 246 -12.92 6.54 -8.74
CA PHE A 246 -12.81 8.00 -8.57
C PHE A 246 -12.36 8.39 -7.16
N GLU A 247 -12.97 7.80 -6.11
CA GLU A 247 -12.65 8.12 -4.71
C GLU A 247 -11.17 7.89 -4.37
N LEU A 248 -10.61 6.77 -4.85
CA LEU A 248 -9.32 6.30 -4.36
C LEU A 248 -8.14 6.69 -5.25
N ILE A 249 -8.38 6.95 -6.56
CA ILE A 249 -7.29 7.02 -7.54
C ILE A 249 -7.24 8.38 -8.25
N THR A 250 -8.31 9.18 -8.22
CA THR A 250 -8.38 10.46 -8.90
C THR A 250 -8.53 11.64 -7.93
N ASP A 251 -8.40 12.86 -8.45
CA ASP A 251 -8.67 14.10 -7.71
C ASP A 251 -10.06 14.68 -8.06
N VAL A 252 -10.85 13.96 -8.85
CA VAL A 252 -12.21 14.37 -9.23
C VAL A 252 -13.10 14.36 -7.98
N PRO A 253 -13.85 15.44 -7.70
CA PRO A 253 -14.77 15.48 -6.58
C PRO A 253 -15.82 14.36 -6.65
N LEU A 254 -15.85 13.49 -5.65
CA LEU A 254 -16.73 12.31 -5.65
C LEU A 254 -18.21 12.69 -5.80
N LEU A 255 -18.63 13.80 -5.18
CA LEU A 255 -20.01 14.32 -5.26
C LEU A 255 -20.47 14.54 -6.71
N GLU A 256 -19.57 14.97 -7.61
CA GLU A 256 -19.85 15.16 -9.03
C GLU A 256 -20.24 13.83 -9.71
N ILE A 257 -19.51 12.76 -9.37
CA ILE A 257 -19.75 11.43 -9.92
C ILE A 257 -21.03 10.81 -9.35
N GLU A 258 -21.28 10.99 -8.04
CA GLU A 258 -22.50 10.56 -7.38
C GLU A 258 -23.73 11.23 -8.01
N GLN A 259 -23.67 12.54 -8.27
CA GLN A 259 -24.73 13.30 -8.95
C GLN A 259 -24.94 12.83 -10.38
N ALA A 260 -23.87 12.57 -11.14
CA ALA A 260 -23.96 12.06 -12.51
C ALA A 260 -24.63 10.66 -12.56
N LEU A 261 -24.27 9.77 -11.63
CA LEU A 261 -24.92 8.46 -11.52
C LEU A 261 -26.39 8.57 -11.13
N ALA A 262 -26.72 9.45 -10.18
CA ALA A 262 -28.12 9.69 -9.75
C ALA A 262 -28.96 10.31 -10.89
N ALA A 263 -28.37 11.10 -11.76
CA ALA A 263 -29.00 11.65 -12.95
C ALA A 263 -29.16 10.65 -14.11
N GLY A 264 -28.70 9.40 -13.94
CA GLY A 264 -28.80 8.35 -14.97
C GLY A 264 -27.76 8.44 -16.09
N THR A 265 -26.62 9.11 -15.83
CA THR A 265 -25.52 9.14 -16.79
C THR A 265 -25.06 7.72 -17.13
N ASN A 266 -24.86 7.45 -18.41
CA ASN A 266 -24.42 6.13 -18.86
C ASN A 266 -23.09 5.73 -18.18
N PRO A 267 -23.04 4.59 -17.45
CA PRO A 267 -21.83 4.12 -16.76
C PRO A 267 -20.61 4.00 -17.69
N LYS A 268 -20.79 3.70 -18.97
CA LYS A 268 -19.70 3.66 -19.96
C LYS A 268 -18.97 5.00 -20.03
N LEU A 269 -19.69 6.13 -20.08
CA LEU A 269 -19.09 7.47 -20.15
C LEU A 269 -18.30 7.81 -18.86
N LEU A 270 -18.81 7.38 -17.70
CA LEU A 270 -18.12 7.57 -16.44
C LEU A 270 -16.85 6.70 -16.35
N LYS A 271 -16.88 5.46 -16.89
CA LYS A 271 -15.68 4.63 -16.98
C LYS A 271 -14.65 5.20 -17.95
N GLU A 272 -15.08 5.72 -19.11
CA GLU A 272 -14.20 6.42 -20.06
C GLU A 272 -13.51 7.61 -19.39
N ARG A 273 -14.27 8.42 -18.63
CA ARG A 273 -13.70 9.52 -17.86
C ARG A 273 -12.71 9.02 -16.80
N LEU A 274 -13.06 7.99 -16.03
CA LEU A 274 -12.17 7.39 -15.04
C LEU A 274 -10.88 6.87 -15.68
N ALA A 275 -10.99 6.19 -16.82
CA ALA A 275 -9.83 5.70 -17.57
C ALA A 275 -8.93 6.85 -18.04
N LYS A 276 -9.51 7.94 -18.56
CA LYS A 276 -8.76 9.14 -18.92
C LYS A 276 -8.02 9.76 -17.72
N GLU A 277 -8.69 9.94 -16.60
CA GLU A 277 -8.08 10.49 -15.37
C GLU A 277 -6.89 9.63 -14.92
N ILE A 278 -7.07 8.30 -14.89
CA ILE A 278 -6.02 7.37 -14.50
C ILE A 278 -4.85 7.46 -15.49
N VAL A 279 -5.10 7.30 -16.80
CA VAL A 279 -4.02 7.37 -17.81
C VAL A 279 -3.32 8.73 -17.79
N THR A 280 -4.07 9.83 -17.61
CA THR A 280 -3.50 11.17 -17.51
C THR A 280 -2.52 11.28 -16.34
N SER A 281 -2.84 10.71 -15.19
CA SER A 281 -1.98 10.78 -14.00
C SER A 281 -0.65 10.02 -14.16
N TYR A 282 -0.58 9.06 -15.08
CA TYR A 282 0.61 8.22 -15.32
C TYR A 282 1.38 8.61 -16.58
N HIS A 283 0.67 8.87 -17.67
CA HIS A 283 1.23 9.02 -19.01
C HIS A 283 1.01 10.40 -19.62
N GLY A 284 0.25 11.27 -18.90
CA GLY A 284 -0.09 12.61 -19.37
C GLY A 284 -1.34 12.65 -20.28
N ALA A 285 -1.88 13.86 -20.42
CA ALA A 285 -3.16 14.10 -21.11
C ALA A 285 -3.15 13.67 -22.58
N GLN A 286 -2.05 13.88 -23.30
CA GLN A 286 -1.94 13.51 -24.71
C GLN A 286 -2.05 12.00 -24.93
N ALA A 287 -1.39 11.21 -24.08
CA ALA A 287 -1.45 9.76 -24.11
C ALA A 287 -2.85 9.24 -23.75
N ALA A 288 -3.53 9.90 -22.80
CA ALA A 288 -4.90 9.56 -22.41
C ALA A 288 -5.91 9.79 -23.57
N GLU A 289 -5.78 10.88 -24.30
CA GLU A 289 -6.63 11.14 -25.49
C GLU A 289 -6.35 10.15 -26.60
N ALA A 290 -5.09 9.80 -26.85
CA ALA A 290 -4.72 8.78 -27.85
C ALA A 290 -5.30 7.40 -27.49
N ALA A 291 -5.16 6.98 -26.23
CA ALA A 291 -5.71 5.71 -25.74
C ALA A 291 -7.24 5.67 -25.84
N HIS A 292 -7.94 6.76 -25.49
CA HIS A 292 -9.38 6.88 -25.67
C HIS A 292 -9.82 6.77 -27.13
N SER A 293 -9.12 7.48 -28.03
CA SER A 293 -9.43 7.44 -29.47
C SER A 293 -9.24 6.04 -30.05
N SER A 294 -8.14 5.36 -29.66
CA SER A 294 -7.87 3.98 -30.05
C SER A 294 -8.97 3.03 -29.57
N PHE A 295 -9.36 3.15 -28.28
CA PHE A 295 -10.43 2.32 -27.71
C PHE A 295 -11.79 2.55 -28.37
N SER A 296 -12.11 3.78 -28.78
CA SER A 296 -13.38 4.13 -29.43
C SER A 296 -13.47 3.67 -30.89
N SER A 297 -12.31 3.35 -31.51
CA SER A 297 -12.23 2.88 -32.92
C SER A 297 -12.30 1.35 -33.04
N THR A 298 -12.25 0.64 -31.90
CA THR A 298 -12.35 -0.83 -31.81
C THR A 298 -13.77 -1.25 -31.47
#